data_45141dd4a904c2b420fbe68a0152f0ed
#
_entry.id   45141dd4a904c2b420fbe68a0152f0ed
#
_cell.length_a   1.000
_cell.length_b   1.000
_cell.length_c   1.000
_cell.angle_alpha   90.00
_cell.angle_beta   90.00
_cell.angle_gamma   90.00
#
_symmetry.space_group_name_H-M   'P 1'
#
loop_
_entity.id
_entity.type
_entity.pdbx_description
1 polymer ?
#
loop_
_entity_poly.entity_id
_entity_poly.type
_entity_poly.pdbx_seq_one_letter_code
_entity_poly.pdbx_strand_id
1 'polypeptide(L)'
;MLCSKSLGRRAVAVKFLSTVADLNKGPRVVSPVLRAQGTGGRSSVSGIIATVFGSTGFLGRYVVNQLGRVGSTVFVAWRGDELDYRHLKVMGDLGQVNPIQIEARDISSLRRAIAGSNVVINLIGKWYDTRYYSLEDVNIGVAETIARLANLEQVEHFIHVSALTAHSNTNSIYPVDRWSRSKIEGERLVRQAFPRATIFRPADIWGMEDRFLNKIAISLSHLGLVPLVNGGRGQLQPVWVDDVARAIVASVRNPELTAGNTYELAGPRVMTRREVVEFVADATKRELRTLSIPVPLAKMLMRLAGTRLPVVNPNPLYTESDAIRESSDIVSSSLATDGNWHESIGTFDDLDIRPHDLLGDLGRNTLRQYRKGGDRSSLFFVD
;
A
#
# COMPACT_ATOMS: atom_id res chain seq x y z
N MET A 1 -6.24 -7.86 37.73
CA MET A 1 -7.20 -7.44 36.67
C MET A 1 -6.54 -7.40 35.28
N LEU A 2 -5.90 -8.47 34.85
CA LEU A 2 -5.14 -8.52 33.55
C LEU A 2 -5.49 -9.73 32.67
N CYS A 3 -6.58 -10.46 32.98
CA CYS A 3 -6.89 -11.73 32.30
C CYS A 3 -8.13 -11.71 31.37
N SER A 4 -8.85 -10.59 31.22
CA SER A 4 -10.12 -10.59 30.48
C SER A 4 -10.00 -10.11 29.00
N LYS A 5 -8.86 -9.54 28.58
CA LYS A 5 -8.69 -9.03 27.21
C LYS A 5 -8.23 -10.07 26.17
N SER A 6 -7.70 -11.22 26.59
CA SER A 6 -7.23 -12.26 25.68
C SER A 6 -8.35 -13.19 25.17
N LEU A 7 -9.41 -13.36 25.93
CA LEU A 7 -10.55 -14.22 25.57
C LEU A 7 -11.44 -13.61 24.46
N GLY A 8 -11.60 -12.29 24.45
CA GLY A 8 -12.39 -11.60 23.40
C GLY A 8 -11.76 -11.69 21.99
N ARG A 9 -10.42 -11.72 21.91
CA ARG A 9 -9.70 -11.81 20.62
C ARG A 9 -9.78 -13.20 19.99
N ARG A 10 -9.74 -14.26 20.79
CA ARG A 10 -9.93 -15.64 20.32
C ARG A 10 -11.35 -15.92 19.85
N ALA A 11 -12.35 -15.35 20.51
CA ALA A 11 -13.75 -15.52 20.13
C ALA A 11 -14.11 -14.87 18.79
N VAL A 12 -13.47 -13.73 18.43
CA VAL A 12 -13.69 -13.07 17.13
C VAL A 12 -13.02 -13.87 16.01
N ALA A 13 -11.80 -14.35 16.20
CA ALA A 13 -11.10 -15.21 15.22
C ALA A 13 -11.85 -16.55 15.01
N VAL A 14 -12.35 -17.16 16.06
CA VAL A 14 -13.14 -18.40 15.97
C VAL A 14 -14.50 -18.18 15.29
N LYS A 15 -15.16 -17.02 15.53
CA LYS A 15 -16.39 -16.67 14.79
C LYS A 15 -16.13 -16.45 13.30
N PHE A 16 -15.01 -15.86 12.90
CA PHE A 16 -14.61 -15.76 11.51
C PHE A 16 -14.42 -17.14 10.85
N LEU A 17 -13.79 -18.08 11.56
CA LEU A 17 -13.52 -19.42 11.06
C LEU A 17 -14.78 -20.29 10.93
N SER A 18 -15.73 -20.17 11.87
CA SER A 18 -17.00 -20.95 11.81
C SER A 18 -17.92 -20.50 10.67
N THR A 19 -17.96 -19.19 10.37
CA THR A 19 -18.80 -18.66 9.28
C THR A 19 -18.26 -19.03 7.89
N VAL A 20 -16.95 -19.27 7.74
CA VAL A 20 -16.35 -19.73 6.48
C VAL A 20 -16.67 -21.20 6.19
N ALA A 21 -16.85 -22.04 7.21
CA ALA A 21 -17.21 -23.45 7.04
C ALA A 21 -18.61 -23.64 6.44
N ASP A 22 -19.56 -22.71 6.69
CA ASP A 22 -20.92 -22.77 6.15
C ASP A 22 -21.04 -22.31 4.67
N LEU A 23 -19.97 -21.78 4.08
CA LEU A 23 -19.94 -21.28 2.70
C LEU A 23 -19.59 -22.36 1.66
N ASN A 24 -19.49 -23.62 2.05
CA ASN A 24 -19.06 -24.75 1.21
C ASN A 24 -20.16 -25.22 0.20
N LYS A 25 -20.90 -24.30 -0.38
CA LYS A 25 -21.74 -24.60 -1.55
C LYS A 25 -20.87 -24.42 -2.80
N GLY A 26 -20.56 -25.52 -3.42
CA GLY A 26 -19.71 -25.78 -4.56
C GLY A 26 -19.22 -24.61 -5.45
N PRO A 27 -18.04 -24.76 -6.07
CA PRO A 27 -17.45 -23.70 -6.87
C PRO A 27 -18.37 -23.34 -8.04
N ARG A 28 -18.64 -22.04 -8.24
CA ARG A 28 -19.17 -21.58 -9.52
C ARG A 28 -18.07 -21.75 -10.55
N VAL A 29 -18.27 -22.62 -11.53
CA VAL A 29 -17.39 -22.72 -12.69
C VAL A 29 -17.52 -21.39 -13.45
N VAL A 30 -16.55 -20.49 -13.25
CA VAL A 30 -16.40 -19.31 -14.08
C VAL A 30 -15.75 -19.80 -15.36
N SER A 31 -16.47 -19.73 -16.47
CA SER A 31 -15.89 -20.02 -17.79
C SER A 31 -14.69 -19.13 -18.01
N PRO A 32 -13.54 -19.68 -18.47
CA PRO A 32 -12.38 -18.85 -18.78
C PRO A 32 -12.79 -17.77 -19.78
N VAL A 33 -12.77 -16.53 -19.35
CA VAL A 33 -13.07 -15.40 -20.24
C VAL A 33 -11.95 -15.35 -21.25
N LEU A 34 -12.27 -15.60 -22.52
CA LEU A 34 -11.34 -15.44 -23.62
C LEU A 34 -10.83 -13.98 -23.59
N ARG A 35 -9.56 -13.81 -23.27
CA ARG A 35 -8.92 -12.48 -23.27
C ARG A 35 -8.91 -11.97 -24.70
N ALA A 36 -9.87 -11.11 -25.03
CA ALA A 36 -9.84 -10.43 -26.31
C ALA A 36 -8.64 -9.46 -26.31
N GLN A 37 -7.63 -9.75 -27.12
CA GLN A 37 -6.55 -8.83 -27.39
C GLN A 37 -7.08 -7.74 -28.33
N GLY A 38 -7.59 -6.65 -27.74
CA GLY A 38 -7.90 -5.43 -28.49
C GLY A 38 -6.64 -4.66 -28.85
N THR A 39 -6.76 -3.66 -29.72
CA THR A 39 -5.66 -2.75 -30.12
C THR A 39 -5.08 -1.94 -28.95
N GLY A 40 -5.63 -2.07 -27.75
CA GLY A 40 -5.26 -1.32 -26.56
C GLY A 40 -6.00 0.02 -26.46
N GLY A 41 -5.92 0.61 -25.29
CA GLY A 41 -6.55 1.89 -25.00
C GLY A 41 -7.83 1.80 -24.17
N ARG A 42 -8.32 2.94 -23.71
CA ARG A 42 -9.40 3.05 -22.72
C ARG A 42 -10.73 2.48 -23.20
N SER A 43 -11.04 2.65 -24.49
CA SER A 43 -12.27 2.14 -25.11
C SER A 43 -12.15 0.71 -25.68
N SER A 44 -11.03 0.02 -25.41
CA SER A 44 -10.86 -1.38 -25.79
C SER A 44 -11.43 -2.32 -24.73
N VAL A 45 -11.66 -3.57 -25.10
CA VAL A 45 -12.08 -4.64 -24.19
C VAL A 45 -10.90 -5.61 -24.00
N SER A 46 -10.24 -5.55 -22.86
CA SER A 46 -9.10 -6.43 -22.57
C SER A 46 -9.50 -7.84 -22.11
N GLY A 47 -10.75 -8.07 -21.79
CA GLY A 47 -11.22 -9.29 -21.13
C GLY A 47 -10.81 -9.44 -19.67
N ILE A 48 -10.10 -8.45 -19.13
CA ILE A 48 -9.72 -8.41 -17.71
C ILE A 48 -10.88 -7.85 -16.90
N ILE A 49 -11.34 -8.62 -15.92
CA ILE A 49 -12.33 -8.22 -14.92
C ILE A 49 -11.62 -8.22 -13.56
N ALA A 50 -11.26 -7.04 -13.09
CA ALA A 50 -10.45 -6.89 -11.88
C ALA A 50 -11.27 -6.31 -10.72
N THR A 51 -11.22 -6.96 -9.55
CA THR A 51 -11.69 -6.34 -8.30
C THR A 51 -10.51 -5.73 -7.56
N VAL A 52 -10.60 -4.42 -7.25
CA VAL A 52 -9.56 -3.68 -6.53
C VAL A 52 -10.05 -3.32 -5.13
N PHE A 53 -9.49 -3.99 -4.13
CA PHE A 53 -9.68 -3.64 -2.72
C PHE A 53 -8.71 -2.54 -2.32
N GLY A 54 -9.19 -1.50 -1.61
CA GLY A 54 -8.39 -0.32 -1.27
C GLY A 54 -8.24 0.67 -2.43
N SER A 55 -9.14 0.63 -3.40
CA SER A 55 -9.17 1.45 -4.61
C SER A 55 -9.27 2.95 -4.36
N THR A 56 -9.92 3.38 -3.27
CA THR A 56 -10.05 4.79 -2.87
C THR A 56 -8.78 5.35 -2.21
N GLY A 57 -7.83 4.47 -1.85
CA GLY A 57 -6.54 4.86 -1.29
C GLY A 57 -5.58 5.45 -2.31
N PHE A 58 -4.44 5.96 -1.83
CA PHE A 58 -3.40 6.59 -2.65
C PHE A 58 -2.98 5.73 -3.85
N LEU A 59 -2.42 4.54 -3.64
CA LEU A 59 -2.01 3.64 -4.73
C LEU A 59 -3.20 3.15 -5.57
N GLY A 60 -4.36 2.94 -4.92
CA GLY A 60 -5.56 2.41 -5.57
C GLY A 60 -6.05 3.27 -6.73
N ARG A 61 -5.99 4.60 -6.60
CA ARG A 61 -6.38 5.55 -7.65
C ARG A 61 -5.55 5.35 -8.93
N TYR A 62 -4.24 5.19 -8.78
CA TYR A 62 -3.33 4.97 -9.91
C TYR A 62 -3.53 3.60 -10.54
N VAL A 63 -3.75 2.56 -9.74
CA VAL A 63 -4.03 1.21 -10.25
C VAL A 63 -5.34 1.18 -11.04
N VAL A 64 -6.42 1.79 -10.53
CA VAL A 64 -7.70 1.89 -11.25
C VAL A 64 -7.54 2.66 -12.56
N ASN A 65 -6.78 3.77 -12.55
CA ASN A 65 -6.50 4.54 -13.77
C ASN A 65 -5.73 3.72 -14.80
N GLN A 66 -4.68 3.00 -14.39
CA GLN A 66 -3.89 2.16 -15.29
C GLN A 66 -4.71 0.98 -15.85
N LEU A 67 -5.55 0.34 -15.04
CA LEU A 67 -6.49 -0.70 -15.50
C LEU A 67 -7.52 -0.13 -16.50
N GLY A 68 -8.05 1.06 -16.25
CA GLY A 68 -8.94 1.75 -17.17
C GLY A 68 -8.29 2.06 -18.52
N ARG A 69 -7.00 2.47 -18.52
CA ARG A 69 -6.23 2.72 -19.75
C ARG A 69 -6.06 1.46 -20.63
N VAL A 70 -6.05 0.29 -20.02
CA VAL A 70 -5.93 -1.00 -20.72
C VAL A 70 -7.31 -1.52 -21.20
N GLY A 71 -8.40 -0.83 -20.84
CA GLY A 71 -9.74 -1.25 -21.22
C GLY A 71 -10.28 -2.41 -20.38
N SER A 72 -9.88 -2.49 -19.11
CA SER A 72 -10.35 -3.51 -18.16
C SER A 72 -11.67 -3.10 -17.54
N THR A 73 -12.53 -4.07 -17.22
CA THR A 73 -13.65 -3.86 -16.31
C THR A 73 -13.14 -3.89 -14.88
N VAL A 74 -13.38 -2.83 -14.12
CA VAL A 74 -12.85 -2.69 -12.76
C VAL A 74 -13.99 -2.57 -11.76
N PHE A 75 -14.06 -3.52 -10.84
CA PHE A 75 -14.90 -3.42 -9.66
C PHE A 75 -14.12 -2.70 -8.56
N VAL A 76 -14.62 -1.53 -8.20
CA VAL A 76 -14.03 -0.67 -7.17
C VAL A 76 -14.69 -0.99 -5.84
N ALA A 77 -13.99 -1.76 -5.00
CA ALA A 77 -14.46 -2.08 -3.67
C ALA A 77 -14.27 -0.87 -2.74
N TRP A 78 -15.35 -0.27 -2.27
CA TRP A 78 -15.32 0.95 -1.45
C TRP A 78 -16.10 0.80 -0.16
N ARG A 79 -15.75 1.65 0.83
CA ARG A 79 -16.37 1.72 2.15
C ARG A 79 -16.43 3.18 2.58
N GLY A 80 -17.50 3.57 3.23
CA GLY A 80 -17.68 4.93 3.71
C GLY A 80 -18.67 5.73 2.88
N ASP A 81 -18.32 6.96 2.49
CA ASP A 81 -19.18 7.85 1.71
C ASP A 81 -19.06 7.58 0.20
N GLU A 82 -20.14 7.80 -0.52
CA GLU A 82 -20.18 7.74 -1.98
C GLU A 82 -19.20 8.72 -2.64
N LEU A 83 -18.91 9.84 -1.99
CA LEU A 83 -17.94 10.82 -2.47
C LEU A 83 -16.54 10.26 -2.63
N ASP A 84 -16.16 9.27 -1.79
CA ASP A 84 -14.83 8.68 -1.77
C ASP A 84 -14.45 7.99 -3.09
N TYR A 85 -15.42 7.44 -3.84
CA TYR A 85 -15.15 6.74 -5.10
C TYR A 85 -15.54 7.49 -6.37
N ARG A 86 -16.27 8.62 -6.28
CA ARG A 86 -16.79 9.35 -7.47
C ARG A 86 -15.71 9.71 -8.47
N HIS A 87 -14.54 10.12 -8.00
CA HIS A 87 -13.40 10.47 -8.84
C HIS A 87 -12.85 9.27 -9.63
N LEU A 88 -13.10 8.02 -9.19
CA LEU A 88 -12.64 6.82 -9.88
C LEU A 88 -13.48 6.51 -11.12
N LYS A 89 -14.76 6.92 -11.16
CA LYS A 89 -15.67 6.66 -12.30
C LYS A 89 -15.17 7.23 -13.62
N VAL A 90 -14.43 8.34 -13.56
CA VAL A 90 -13.90 9.02 -14.76
C VAL A 90 -12.57 8.42 -15.25
N MET A 91 -12.03 7.44 -14.55
CA MET A 91 -10.74 6.80 -14.88
C MET A 91 -10.87 5.70 -15.94
N GLY A 92 -12.07 5.23 -16.22
CA GLY A 92 -12.41 4.29 -17.30
C GLY A 92 -13.42 4.88 -18.28
N ASP A 93 -13.78 4.12 -19.31
CA ASP A 93 -14.89 4.42 -20.20
C ASP A 93 -16.23 4.05 -19.53
N LEU A 94 -17.35 4.43 -20.15
CA LEU A 94 -18.67 4.19 -19.62
C LEU A 94 -18.90 2.67 -19.34
N GLY A 95 -19.27 2.35 -18.09
CA GLY A 95 -19.50 0.97 -17.66
C GLY A 95 -18.25 0.14 -17.33
N GLN A 96 -17.05 0.68 -17.51
CA GLN A 96 -15.82 -0.03 -17.13
C GLN A 96 -15.54 0.01 -15.63
N VAL A 97 -15.83 1.13 -14.95
CA VAL A 97 -15.60 1.28 -13.51
C VAL A 97 -16.90 1.15 -12.74
N ASN A 98 -17.02 0.05 -11.98
CA ASN A 98 -18.23 -0.32 -11.28
C ASN A 98 -17.98 -0.32 -9.76
N PRO A 99 -18.55 0.62 -8.99
CA PRO A 99 -18.38 0.66 -7.55
C PRO A 99 -19.21 -0.42 -6.86
N ILE A 100 -18.59 -1.13 -5.90
CA ILE A 100 -19.25 -2.11 -5.04
C ILE A 100 -18.98 -1.74 -3.59
N GLN A 101 -20.05 -1.51 -2.83
CA GLN A 101 -19.93 -1.25 -1.40
C GLN A 101 -19.59 -2.53 -0.64
N ILE A 102 -18.59 -2.44 0.20
CA ILE A 102 -18.11 -3.54 1.04
C ILE A 102 -18.03 -3.15 2.51
N GLU A 103 -18.14 -4.13 3.38
CA GLU A 103 -17.75 -4.02 4.78
C GLU A 103 -16.67 -5.07 5.07
N ALA A 104 -15.52 -4.63 5.60
CA ALA A 104 -14.35 -5.50 5.78
C ALA A 104 -14.57 -6.68 6.75
N ARG A 105 -15.58 -6.61 7.62
CA ARG A 105 -16.00 -7.67 8.54
C ARG A 105 -17.12 -8.55 8.00
N ASP A 106 -17.77 -8.14 6.91
CA ASP A 106 -18.83 -8.92 6.29
C ASP A 106 -18.28 -9.74 5.12
N ILE A 107 -18.13 -11.04 5.38
CA ILE A 107 -17.63 -12.01 4.40
C ILE A 107 -18.53 -12.05 3.17
N SER A 108 -19.83 -11.88 3.34
CA SER A 108 -20.79 -11.93 2.24
C SER A 108 -20.62 -10.77 1.26
N SER A 109 -20.32 -9.57 1.78
CA SER A 109 -20.03 -8.39 0.95
C SER A 109 -18.68 -8.52 0.22
N LEU A 110 -17.65 -9.04 0.88
CA LEU A 110 -16.34 -9.31 0.27
C LEU A 110 -16.47 -10.36 -0.85
N ARG A 111 -17.17 -11.45 -0.59
CA ARG A 111 -17.40 -12.51 -1.59
C ARG A 111 -18.17 -11.98 -2.81
N ARG A 112 -19.21 -11.17 -2.59
CA ARG A 112 -19.98 -10.55 -3.66
C ARG A 112 -19.13 -9.63 -4.54
N ALA A 113 -18.15 -8.92 -3.94
CA ALA A 113 -17.24 -8.07 -4.67
C ALA A 113 -16.22 -8.85 -5.52
N ILE A 114 -15.84 -10.06 -5.10
CA ILE A 114 -14.91 -10.96 -5.82
C ILE A 114 -15.63 -11.74 -6.93
N ALA A 115 -16.90 -12.04 -6.72
CA ALA A 115 -17.66 -12.91 -7.62
C ALA A 115 -17.67 -12.40 -9.07
N GLY A 116 -17.21 -13.25 -10.00
CA GLY A 116 -17.13 -12.93 -11.43
C GLY A 116 -15.87 -12.18 -11.86
N SER A 117 -14.94 -11.91 -10.96
CA SER A 117 -13.63 -11.34 -11.30
C SER A 117 -12.63 -12.43 -11.64
N ASN A 118 -11.81 -12.21 -12.67
CA ASN A 118 -10.66 -13.07 -12.97
C ASN A 118 -9.37 -12.61 -12.27
N VAL A 119 -9.32 -11.35 -11.84
CA VAL A 119 -8.19 -10.79 -11.10
C VAL A 119 -8.67 -10.10 -9.82
N VAL A 120 -8.00 -10.35 -8.72
CA VAL A 120 -8.23 -9.63 -7.46
C VAL A 120 -6.95 -8.96 -6.99
N ILE A 121 -7.03 -7.66 -6.72
CA ILE A 121 -5.91 -6.84 -6.28
C ILE A 121 -6.21 -6.32 -4.88
N ASN A 122 -5.40 -6.72 -3.90
CA ASN A 122 -5.52 -6.27 -2.51
C ASN A 122 -4.49 -5.20 -2.18
N LEU A 123 -4.95 -3.96 -2.08
CA LEU A 123 -4.18 -2.78 -1.67
C LEU A 123 -4.54 -2.31 -0.26
N ILE A 124 -5.43 -3.04 0.46
CA ILE A 124 -5.84 -2.65 1.79
C ILE A 124 -4.66 -2.71 2.75
N GLY A 125 -4.45 -1.62 3.48
CA GLY A 125 -3.46 -1.53 4.54
C GLY A 125 -3.69 -0.30 5.40
N LYS A 126 -3.26 -0.38 6.66
CA LYS A 126 -3.28 0.74 7.61
C LYS A 126 -1.93 0.89 8.28
N TRP A 127 -1.60 2.11 8.67
CA TRP A 127 -0.35 2.47 9.35
C TRP A 127 -0.48 2.51 10.88
N TYR A 128 -1.70 2.63 11.37
CA TYR A 128 -2.02 2.81 12.79
C TYR A 128 -3.40 2.19 13.08
N ASP A 129 -3.65 1.97 14.37
CA ASP A 129 -4.96 1.50 14.83
C ASP A 129 -6.02 2.58 14.64
N THR A 130 -7.18 2.21 14.16
CA THR A 130 -8.35 3.08 14.13
C THR A 130 -9.29 2.76 15.29
N ARG A 131 -10.35 3.55 15.48
CA ARG A 131 -11.35 3.29 16.54
C ARG A 131 -11.97 1.90 16.44
N TYR A 132 -12.19 1.41 15.22
CA TYR A 132 -12.94 0.18 14.97
C TYR A 132 -12.07 -1.00 14.56
N TYR A 133 -10.85 -0.76 14.08
CA TYR A 133 -9.96 -1.79 13.56
C TYR A 133 -8.56 -1.62 14.12
N SER A 134 -7.98 -2.72 14.60
CA SER A 134 -6.55 -2.76 14.90
C SER A 134 -5.75 -2.88 13.60
N LEU A 135 -4.47 -2.56 13.70
CA LEU A 135 -3.52 -2.70 12.60
C LEU A 135 -3.47 -4.15 12.09
N GLU A 136 -3.48 -5.10 13.01
CA GLU A 136 -3.45 -6.54 12.71
C GLU A 136 -4.76 -7.01 12.04
N ASP A 137 -5.92 -6.52 12.50
CA ASP A 137 -7.20 -6.86 11.89
C ASP A 137 -7.18 -6.52 10.39
N VAL A 138 -6.61 -5.37 10.03
CA VAL A 138 -6.59 -4.90 8.64
C VAL A 138 -5.47 -5.55 7.82
N ASN A 139 -4.23 -5.48 8.31
CA ASN A 139 -3.07 -5.93 7.52
C ASN A 139 -2.95 -7.46 7.47
N ILE A 140 -3.50 -8.17 8.44
CA ILE A 140 -3.44 -9.63 8.52
C ILE A 140 -4.83 -10.22 8.21
N GLY A 141 -5.84 -9.94 9.05
CA GLY A 141 -7.12 -10.64 9.01
C GLY A 141 -7.91 -10.39 7.72
N VAL A 142 -8.02 -9.12 7.29
CA VAL A 142 -8.72 -8.78 6.04
C VAL A 142 -7.95 -9.32 4.83
N ALA A 143 -6.61 -9.22 4.82
CA ALA A 143 -5.80 -9.70 3.71
C ALA A 143 -5.93 -11.23 3.54
N GLU A 144 -5.84 -11.99 4.64
CA GLU A 144 -6.07 -13.44 4.63
C GLU A 144 -7.48 -13.80 4.15
N THR A 145 -8.50 -13.08 4.64
CA THR A 145 -9.90 -13.35 4.28
C THR A 145 -10.14 -13.14 2.79
N ILE A 146 -9.65 -12.04 2.22
CA ILE A 146 -9.78 -11.77 0.78
C ILE A 146 -9.05 -12.84 -0.04
N ALA A 147 -7.83 -13.23 0.35
CA ALA A 147 -7.07 -14.27 -0.35
C ALA A 147 -7.79 -15.63 -0.32
N ARG A 148 -8.35 -16.01 0.83
CA ARG A 148 -9.12 -17.23 0.99
C ARG A 148 -10.40 -17.22 0.13
N LEU A 149 -11.14 -16.11 0.12
CA LEU A 149 -12.32 -15.95 -0.72
C LEU A 149 -11.96 -15.97 -2.21
N ALA A 150 -10.88 -15.33 -2.62
CA ALA A 150 -10.39 -15.38 -4.00
C ALA A 150 -10.06 -16.82 -4.44
N ASN A 151 -9.46 -17.61 -3.54
CA ASN A 151 -9.19 -19.03 -3.82
C ASN A 151 -10.49 -19.85 -3.91
N LEU A 152 -11.48 -19.61 -3.04
CA LEU A 152 -12.78 -20.27 -3.08
C LEU A 152 -13.59 -19.92 -4.35
N GLU A 153 -13.52 -18.70 -4.83
CA GLU A 153 -14.15 -18.25 -6.07
C GLU A 153 -13.32 -18.59 -7.31
N GLN A 154 -12.20 -19.30 -7.15
CA GLN A 154 -11.31 -19.74 -8.23
C GLN A 154 -10.82 -18.58 -9.12
N VAL A 155 -10.45 -17.46 -8.48
CA VAL A 155 -9.84 -16.31 -9.16
C VAL A 155 -8.53 -16.76 -9.82
N GLU A 156 -8.33 -16.40 -11.08
CA GLU A 156 -7.13 -16.81 -11.84
C GLU A 156 -5.86 -16.18 -11.28
N HIS A 157 -5.93 -14.92 -10.88
CA HIS A 157 -4.76 -14.16 -10.43
C HIS A 157 -5.07 -13.30 -9.21
N PHE A 158 -4.32 -13.52 -8.14
CA PHE A 158 -4.41 -12.73 -6.89
C PHE A 158 -3.13 -11.95 -6.67
N ILE A 159 -3.26 -10.64 -6.50
CA ILE A 159 -2.15 -9.71 -6.26
C ILE A 159 -2.29 -9.09 -4.88
N HIS A 160 -1.23 -9.15 -4.08
CA HIS A 160 -1.17 -8.53 -2.76
C HIS A 160 -0.03 -7.54 -2.66
N VAL A 161 -0.31 -6.34 -2.13
CA VAL A 161 0.72 -5.32 -1.88
C VAL A 161 1.13 -5.34 -0.41
N SER A 162 2.37 -5.77 -0.19
CA SER A 162 3.08 -5.77 1.08
C SER A 162 3.90 -4.48 1.24
N ALA A 163 5.12 -4.55 1.72
CA ALA A 163 6.06 -3.44 1.79
C ALA A 163 7.51 -3.95 1.87
N LEU A 164 8.43 -3.21 1.29
CA LEU A 164 9.86 -3.55 1.32
C LEU A 164 10.42 -3.52 2.74
N THR A 165 10.00 -2.57 3.58
CA THR A 165 10.36 -2.47 5.00
C THR A 165 10.12 -3.74 5.82
N ALA A 166 9.22 -4.60 5.39
CA ALA A 166 8.94 -5.84 6.07
C ALA A 166 10.14 -6.82 6.02
N HIS A 167 10.99 -6.71 5.01
CA HIS A 167 12.05 -7.67 4.72
C HIS A 167 13.48 -7.09 4.71
N SER A 168 13.64 -5.77 4.70
CA SER A 168 14.95 -5.10 4.55
C SER A 168 15.79 -5.01 5.82
N ASN A 169 15.35 -5.55 6.93
CA ASN A 169 15.92 -5.27 8.27
C ASN A 169 17.12 -6.13 8.66
N THR A 170 18.04 -6.42 7.76
CA THR A 170 19.22 -7.22 8.08
C THR A 170 20.23 -6.53 9.01
N ASN A 171 20.26 -5.19 9.05
CA ASN A 171 21.27 -4.43 9.79
C ASN A 171 20.71 -3.51 10.91
N SER A 172 19.44 -3.65 11.27
CA SER A 172 18.87 -2.80 12.31
C SER A 172 19.18 -3.31 13.71
N ILE A 173 19.75 -2.45 14.56
CA ILE A 173 19.94 -2.68 16.01
C ILE A 173 18.58 -2.80 16.73
N TYR A 174 17.52 -2.30 16.11
CA TYR A 174 16.18 -2.29 16.69
C TYR A 174 15.34 -3.45 16.15
N PRO A 175 14.47 -4.05 16.99
CA PRO A 175 13.59 -5.12 16.54
C PRO A 175 12.62 -4.59 15.50
N VAL A 176 12.16 -5.48 14.61
CA VAL A 176 11.13 -5.19 13.59
C VAL A 176 9.92 -4.53 14.27
N ASP A 177 9.50 -3.39 13.76
CA ASP A 177 8.36 -2.63 14.30
C ASP A 177 7.03 -3.38 14.12
N ARG A 178 6.01 -2.95 14.86
CA ARG A 178 4.69 -3.59 14.87
C ARG A 178 4.03 -3.59 13.48
N TRP A 179 4.18 -2.49 12.73
CA TRP A 179 3.60 -2.37 11.38
C TRP A 179 4.28 -3.33 10.40
N SER A 180 5.61 -3.35 10.34
CA SER A 180 6.36 -4.27 9.48
C SER A 180 6.05 -5.73 9.82
N ARG A 181 5.98 -6.09 11.11
CA ARG A 181 5.55 -7.45 11.52
C ARG A 181 4.15 -7.80 11.02
N SER A 182 3.21 -6.87 11.06
CA SER A 182 1.86 -7.12 10.55
C SER A 182 1.84 -7.35 9.03
N LYS A 183 2.73 -6.68 8.27
CA LYS A 183 2.89 -6.90 6.83
C LYS A 183 3.52 -8.26 6.52
N ILE A 184 4.58 -8.65 7.23
CA ILE A 184 5.21 -9.99 7.09
C ILE A 184 4.20 -11.10 7.35
N GLU A 185 3.47 -11.00 8.46
CA GLU A 185 2.49 -12.02 8.84
C GLU A 185 1.30 -12.05 7.87
N GLY A 186 0.84 -10.88 7.40
CA GLY A 186 -0.19 -10.78 6.38
C GLY A 186 0.23 -11.45 5.07
N GLU A 187 1.46 -11.22 4.61
CA GLU A 187 2.03 -11.85 3.42
C GLU A 187 2.11 -13.37 3.57
N ARG A 188 2.58 -13.86 4.72
CA ARG A 188 2.65 -15.29 5.02
C ARG A 188 1.28 -15.97 4.94
N LEU A 189 0.25 -15.38 5.56
CA LEU A 189 -1.10 -15.93 5.55
C LEU A 189 -1.77 -15.84 4.18
N VAL A 190 -1.51 -14.76 3.42
CA VAL A 190 -1.96 -14.63 2.03
C VAL A 190 -1.40 -15.78 1.18
N ARG A 191 -0.10 -16.10 1.29
CA ARG A 191 0.50 -17.24 0.57
C ARG A 191 -0.09 -18.57 0.98
N GLN A 192 -0.39 -18.76 2.26
CA GLN A 192 -1.06 -19.98 2.73
C GLN A 192 -2.49 -20.11 2.18
N ALA A 193 -3.23 -19.00 2.11
CA ALA A 193 -4.60 -18.97 1.61
C ALA A 193 -4.69 -19.06 0.07
N PHE A 194 -3.73 -18.47 -0.64
CA PHE A 194 -3.63 -18.46 -2.09
C PHE A 194 -2.16 -18.67 -2.53
N PRO A 195 -1.71 -19.95 -2.71
CA PRO A 195 -0.29 -20.26 -2.96
C PRO A 195 0.32 -19.60 -4.19
N ARG A 196 -0.47 -19.33 -5.23
CA ARG A 196 -0.05 -18.65 -6.46
C ARG A 196 -0.18 -17.12 -6.38
N ALA A 197 -0.32 -16.53 -5.19
CA ALA A 197 -0.41 -15.09 -5.03
C ALA A 197 0.87 -14.39 -5.52
N THR A 198 0.73 -13.34 -6.32
CA THR A 198 1.81 -12.42 -6.65
C THR A 198 1.90 -11.38 -5.54
N ILE A 199 3.11 -11.18 -4.99
CA ILE A 199 3.33 -10.23 -3.90
C ILE A 199 4.24 -9.12 -4.38
N PHE A 200 3.78 -7.88 -4.22
CA PHE A 200 4.57 -6.70 -4.45
C PHE A 200 5.02 -6.08 -3.12
N ARG A 201 6.32 -5.85 -2.98
CA ARG A 201 6.96 -5.18 -1.85
C ARG A 201 7.50 -3.80 -2.30
N PRO A 202 6.66 -2.79 -2.39
CA PRO A 202 7.14 -1.46 -2.75
C PRO A 202 7.96 -0.84 -1.61
N ALA A 203 8.95 -0.04 -1.98
CA ALA A 203 9.64 0.88 -1.08
C ALA A 203 8.70 2.03 -0.64
N ASP A 204 9.23 3.08 0.00
CA ASP A 204 8.44 4.26 0.32
C ASP A 204 7.92 4.91 -0.96
N ILE A 205 6.59 4.85 -1.16
CA ILE A 205 5.93 5.34 -2.38
C ILE A 205 5.75 6.85 -2.28
N TRP A 206 6.16 7.58 -3.33
CA TRP A 206 5.96 9.01 -3.44
C TRP A 206 5.01 9.39 -4.58
N GLY A 207 4.34 10.53 -4.44
CA GLY A 207 3.36 11.04 -5.39
C GLY A 207 2.67 12.30 -4.87
N MET A 208 1.61 12.74 -5.55
CA MET A 208 0.93 13.99 -5.16
C MET A 208 0.19 13.87 -3.81
N GLU A 209 -0.45 12.72 -3.55
CA GLU A 209 -1.23 12.45 -2.33
C GLU A 209 -0.51 11.47 -1.39
N ASP A 210 0.81 11.40 -1.45
CA ASP A 210 1.57 10.48 -0.63
C ASP A 210 1.58 10.88 0.86
N ARG A 211 1.91 9.91 1.69
CA ARG A 211 2.19 10.15 3.11
C ARG A 211 3.67 10.43 3.36
N PHE A 212 4.56 10.10 2.42
CA PHE A 212 6.01 10.13 2.60
C PHE A 212 6.59 11.54 2.47
N LEU A 213 6.50 12.17 1.28
CA LEU A 213 7.03 13.52 1.06
C LEU A 213 6.13 14.60 1.69
N ASN A 214 4.81 14.38 1.64
CA ASN A 214 3.84 15.35 2.17
C ASN A 214 4.00 15.55 3.67
N LYS A 215 4.30 14.50 4.47
CA LYS A 215 4.54 14.69 5.91
C LYS A 215 5.76 15.58 6.19
N ILE A 216 6.82 15.48 5.37
CA ILE A 216 8.01 16.32 5.48
C ILE A 216 7.66 17.76 5.10
N ALA A 217 6.95 17.94 3.98
CA ALA A 217 6.53 19.25 3.50
C ALA A 217 5.57 19.95 4.49
N ILE A 218 4.64 19.21 5.09
CA ILE A 218 3.73 19.70 6.14
C ILE A 218 4.53 20.11 7.37
N SER A 219 5.50 19.30 7.83
CA SER A 219 6.35 19.63 8.97
C SER A 219 7.14 20.92 8.72
N LEU A 220 7.74 21.08 7.55
CA LEU A 220 8.43 22.32 7.16
C LEU A 220 7.46 23.51 7.07
N SER A 221 6.25 23.30 6.58
CA SER A 221 5.29 24.37 6.37
C SER A 221 4.66 24.90 7.66
N HIS A 222 4.35 24.01 8.60
CA HIS A 222 3.62 24.34 9.83
C HIS A 222 4.53 24.49 11.04
N LEU A 223 5.54 23.62 11.19
CA LEU A 223 6.45 23.64 12.33
C LEU A 223 7.74 24.44 12.05
N GLY A 224 8.05 24.72 10.78
CA GLY A 224 9.29 25.36 10.37
C GLY A 224 10.53 24.48 10.59
N LEU A 225 10.37 23.21 10.97
CA LEU A 225 11.45 22.25 11.20
C LEU A 225 11.01 20.82 10.88
N VAL A 226 11.99 19.94 10.59
CA VAL A 226 11.75 18.50 10.40
C VAL A 226 12.51 17.72 11.47
N PRO A 227 11.82 16.88 12.26
CA PRO A 227 12.50 15.97 13.16
C PRO A 227 13.16 14.84 12.33
N LEU A 228 14.45 14.63 12.54
CA LEU A 228 15.22 13.54 11.93
C LEU A 228 15.59 12.53 13.02
N VAL A 229 15.08 11.33 12.90
CA VAL A 229 15.44 10.24 13.80
C VAL A 229 16.87 9.81 13.48
N ASN A 230 17.73 9.72 14.50
CA ASN A 230 19.14 9.35 14.37
C ASN A 230 19.92 10.19 13.31
N GLY A 231 19.56 11.49 13.18
CA GLY A 231 20.16 12.39 12.21
C GLY A 231 19.82 12.12 10.74
N GLY A 232 18.85 11.25 10.48
CA GLY A 232 18.40 10.92 9.12
C GLY A 232 19.39 10.07 8.33
N ARG A 233 20.15 9.19 8.99
CA ARG A 233 21.17 8.34 8.36
C ARG A 233 20.60 7.11 7.65
N GLY A 234 19.37 6.70 7.98
CA GLY A 234 18.71 5.55 7.36
C GLY A 234 18.60 5.72 5.83
N GLN A 235 18.97 4.68 5.11
CA GLN A 235 18.93 4.62 3.65
C GLN A 235 17.56 4.17 3.17
N LEU A 236 17.13 4.66 2.01
CA LEU A 236 15.86 4.30 1.37
C LEU A 236 15.94 4.46 -0.16
N GLN A 237 15.02 3.81 -0.86
CA GLN A 237 14.89 3.86 -2.33
C GLN A 237 13.46 4.26 -2.71
N PRO A 238 13.12 5.56 -2.67
CA PRO A 238 11.74 6.01 -2.94
C PRO A 238 11.30 5.65 -4.35
N VAL A 239 10.06 5.16 -4.49
CA VAL A 239 9.48 4.71 -5.76
C VAL A 239 8.28 5.57 -6.16
N TRP A 240 8.14 5.87 -7.45
CA TRP A 240 7.01 6.61 -8.00
C TRP A 240 5.73 5.76 -8.00
N VAL A 241 4.62 6.34 -7.56
CA VAL A 241 3.34 5.62 -7.41
C VAL A 241 2.81 5.04 -8.73
N ASP A 242 2.98 5.76 -9.85
CA ASP A 242 2.51 5.27 -11.15
C ASP A 242 3.37 4.11 -11.66
N ASP A 243 4.67 4.06 -11.33
CA ASP A 243 5.53 2.92 -11.67
C ASP A 243 5.08 1.65 -10.93
N VAL A 244 4.72 1.78 -9.65
CA VAL A 244 4.13 0.67 -8.88
C VAL A 244 2.80 0.23 -9.49
N ALA A 245 1.94 1.17 -9.89
CA ALA A 245 0.68 0.86 -10.54
C ALA A 245 0.89 0.16 -11.90
N ARG A 246 1.88 0.60 -12.70
CA ARG A 246 2.26 -0.05 -13.97
C ARG A 246 2.78 -1.46 -13.74
N ALA A 247 3.59 -1.69 -12.68
CA ALA A 247 4.08 -3.01 -12.31
C ALA A 247 2.93 -3.97 -11.98
N ILE A 248 1.95 -3.51 -11.20
CA ILE A 248 0.75 -4.28 -10.89
C ILE A 248 -0.01 -4.63 -12.17
N VAL A 249 -0.22 -3.67 -13.09
CA VAL A 249 -0.95 -3.92 -14.34
C VAL A 249 -0.14 -4.78 -15.31
N ALA A 250 1.19 -4.69 -15.34
CA ALA A 250 2.04 -5.60 -16.09
C ALA A 250 1.86 -7.05 -15.63
N SER A 251 1.80 -7.26 -14.31
CA SER A 251 1.50 -8.57 -13.73
C SER A 251 0.09 -9.07 -14.11
N VAL A 252 -0.92 -8.20 -14.06
CA VAL A 252 -2.30 -8.55 -14.49
C VAL A 252 -2.34 -9.00 -15.95
N ARG A 253 -1.53 -8.40 -16.82
CA ARG A 253 -1.45 -8.76 -18.23
C ARG A 253 -0.71 -10.07 -18.50
N ASN A 254 0.24 -10.42 -17.67
CA ASN A 254 1.10 -11.59 -17.80
C ASN A 254 1.03 -12.49 -16.56
N PRO A 255 -0.13 -13.04 -16.18
CA PRO A 255 -0.30 -13.80 -14.95
C PRO A 255 0.53 -15.08 -14.92
N GLU A 256 0.76 -15.71 -16.07
CA GLU A 256 1.58 -16.94 -16.18
C GLU A 256 3.03 -16.72 -15.72
N LEU A 257 3.58 -15.53 -16.00
CA LEU A 257 4.97 -15.20 -15.63
C LEU A 257 5.10 -14.73 -14.20
N THR A 258 4.03 -14.15 -13.63
CA THR A 258 4.11 -13.45 -12.35
C THR A 258 3.45 -14.17 -11.18
N ALA A 259 2.57 -15.15 -11.47
CA ALA A 259 1.86 -15.88 -10.43
C ALA A 259 2.81 -16.64 -9.50
N GLY A 260 2.64 -16.45 -8.18
CA GLY A 260 3.47 -17.08 -7.16
C GLY A 260 4.78 -16.36 -6.86
N ASN A 261 5.16 -15.35 -7.64
CA ASN A 261 6.41 -14.63 -7.48
C ASN A 261 6.26 -13.44 -6.51
N THR A 262 7.41 -13.02 -5.96
CA THR A 262 7.54 -11.80 -5.15
C THR A 262 8.38 -10.78 -5.92
N TYR A 263 7.94 -9.52 -5.93
CA TYR A 263 8.63 -8.42 -6.59
C TYR A 263 8.96 -7.32 -5.57
N GLU A 264 10.21 -6.91 -5.50
CA GLU A 264 10.65 -5.74 -4.75
C GLU A 264 10.67 -4.53 -5.69
N LEU A 265 9.79 -3.56 -5.41
CA LEU A 265 9.64 -2.36 -6.23
C LEU A 265 10.33 -1.19 -5.54
N ALA A 266 11.61 -1.01 -5.83
CA ALA A 266 12.43 0.07 -5.32
C ALA A 266 12.77 1.10 -6.41
N GLY A 267 12.93 2.36 -6.01
CA GLY A 267 13.34 3.42 -6.93
C GLY A 267 14.77 3.23 -7.43
N PRO A 268 15.20 3.99 -8.46
CA PRO A 268 16.50 3.79 -9.11
C PRO A 268 17.68 4.26 -8.25
N ARG A 269 17.43 5.05 -7.20
CA ARG A 269 18.48 5.67 -6.39
C ARG A 269 18.33 5.36 -4.92
N VAL A 270 19.43 4.96 -4.29
CA VAL A 270 19.55 4.91 -2.83
C VAL A 270 19.86 6.30 -2.31
N MET A 271 19.09 6.74 -1.33
CA MET A 271 19.22 8.06 -0.70
C MET A 271 19.14 7.92 0.81
N THR A 272 19.77 8.83 1.53
CA THR A 272 19.55 8.98 2.97
C THR A 272 18.26 9.77 3.23
N ARG A 273 17.63 9.57 4.40
CA ARG A 273 16.46 10.39 4.78
C ARG A 273 16.79 11.87 4.86
N ARG A 274 18.03 12.21 5.23
CA ARG A 274 18.51 13.60 5.23
C ARG A 274 18.47 14.20 3.82
N GLU A 275 19.00 13.50 2.82
CA GLU A 275 18.96 13.94 1.41
C GLU A 275 17.54 14.13 0.90
N VAL A 276 16.61 13.26 1.29
CA VAL A 276 15.20 13.43 0.94
C VAL A 276 14.61 14.69 1.59
N VAL A 277 14.92 14.96 2.85
CA VAL A 277 14.45 16.18 3.54
C VAL A 277 15.06 17.43 2.90
N GLU A 278 16.34 17.41 2.52
CA GLU A 278 17.02 18.48 1.79
C GLU A 278 16.36 18.73 0.42
N PHE A 279 16.04 17.65 -0.32
CA PHE A 279 15.30 17.74 -1.57
C PHE A 279 13.92 18.38 -1.38
N VAL A 280 13.16 17.99 -0.35
CA VAL A 280 11.84 18.59 -0.07
C VAL A 280 11.96 20.08 0.28
N ALA A 281 12.97 20.47 1.06
CA ALA A 281 13.21 21.86 1.41
C ALA A 281 13.54 22.70 0.16
N ASP A 282 14.41 22.20 -0.73
CA ASP A 282 14.75 22.84 -2.00
C ASP A 282 13.51 22.94 -2.92
N ALA A 283 12.77 21.85 -3.11
CA ALA A 283 11.58 21.82 -3.97
C ALA A 283 10.48 22.78 -3.50
N THR A 284 10.34 22.94 -2.17
CA THR A 284 9.35 23.84 -1.55
C THR A 284 9.87 25.26 -1.35
N LYS A 285 11.15 25.54 -1.66
CA LYS A 285 11.82 26.83 -1.47
C LYS A 285 11.73 27.33 -0.02
N ARG A 286 11.94 26.42 0.93
CA ARG A 286 11.91 26.71 2.38
C ARG A 286 13.27 26.51 2.99
N GLU A 287 13.58 27.32 4.02
CA GLU A 287 14.78 27.11 4.82
C GLU A 287 14.69 25.77 5.55
N LEU A 288 15.74 24.99 5.45
CA LEU A 288 15.84 23.72 6.13
C LEU A 288 16.31 23.94 7.58
N ARG A 289 15.43 23.55 8.51
CA ARG A 289 15.76 23.42 9.93
C ARG A 289 15.49 22.00 10.35
N THR A 290 16.51 21.29 10.83
CA THR A 290 16.39 19.91 11.27
C THR A 290 16.69 19.79 12.75
N LEU A 291 15.96 18.91 13.43
CA LEU A 291 16.22 18.52 14.80
C LEU A 291 16.54 17.03 14.84
N SER A 292 17.78 16.69 15.20
CA SER A 292 18.15 15.27 15.37
C SER A 292 17.63 14.74 16.70
N ILE A 293 16.84 13.67 16.64
CA ILE A 293 16.22 13.04 17.80
C ILE A 293 16.72 11.59 17.90
N PRO A 294 17.25 11.16 19.06
CA PRO A 294 17.63 9.77 19.26
C PRO A 294 16.38 8.85 19.24
N VAL A 295 16.54 7.63 18.73
CA VAL A 295 15.42 6.69 18.50
C VAL A 295 14.56 6.46 19.75
N PRO A 296 15.08 6.26 20.98
CA PRO A 296 14.23 6.05 22.15
C PRO A 296 13.34 7.25 22.46
N LEU A 297 13.89 8.46 22.32
CA LEU A 297 13.12 9.70 22.53
C LEU A 297 12.10 9.92 21.42
N ALA A 298 12.46 9.63 20.15
CA ALA A 298 11.53 9.69 19.02
C ALA A 298 10.34 8.72 19.22
N LYS A 299 10.59 7.48 19.64
CA LYS A 299 9.53 6.50 19.96
C LYS A 299 8.60 7.02 21.05
N MET A 300 9.15 7.59 22.14
CA MET A 300 8.34 8.13 23.22
C MET A 300 7.47 9.31 22.73
N LEU A 301 8.05 10.26 22.02
CA LEU A 301 7.35 11.44 21.48
C LEU A 301 6.28 11.04 20.46
N MET A 302 6.60 10.15 19.53
CA MET A 302 5.65 9.68 18.51
C MET A 302 4.56 8.81 19.10
N ARG A 303 4.86 8.04 20.17
CA ARG A 303 3.85 7.32 20.94
C ARG A 303 2.89 8.28 21.64
N LEU A 304 3.39 9.35 22.25
CA LEU A 304 2.55 10.38 22.88
C LEU A 304 1.72 11.15 21.83
N ALA A 305 2.30 11.51 20.70
CA ALA A 305 1.59 12.17 19.59
C ALA A 305 0.57 11.26 18.91
N GLY A 306 0.84 9.96 18.88
CA GLY A 306 -0.06 8.92 18.36
C GLY A 306 -1.05 8.38 19.40
N THR A 307 -0.85 8.67 20.70
CA THR A 307 -1.87 8.36 21.71
C THR A 307 -3.09 9.22 21.43
N ARG A 308 -4.12 8.53 21.16
CA ARG A 308 -5.44 9.03 20.81
C ARG A 308 -5.98 9.94 21.90
N LEU A 309 -5.85 11.18 21.70
CA LEU A 309 -6.95 12.06 21.97
C LEU A 309 -7.81 12.00 20.70
N PRO A 310 -8.86 11.17 20.64
CA PRO A 310 -9.64 10.93 19.41
C PRO A 310 -10.32 12.20 18.89
N VAL A 311 -10.30 13.25 19.69
CA VAL A 311 -10.81 14.59 19.41
C VAL A 311 -9.76 15.46 18.67
N VAL A 312 -8.45 15.15 18.78
CA VAL A 312 -7.40 16.08 18.36
C VAL A 312 -6.69 15.66 17.06
N ASN A 313 -6.56 14.36 16.79
CA ASN A 313 -5.87 13.93 15.57
C ASN A 313 -6.30 12.52 15.09
N PRO A 314 -7.31 12.44 14.19
CA PRO A 314 -7.74 11.15 13.63
C PRO A 314 -6.68 10.51 12.73
N ASN A 315 -5.78 11.31 12.13
CA ASN A 315 -4.73 10.86 11.21
C ASN A 315 -3.34 11.31 11.69
N PRO A 316 -2.66 10.57 12.58
CA PRO A 316 -1.35 10.98 13.07
C PRO A 316 -0.31 11.00 11.94
N LEU A 317 0.40 12.13 11.77
CA LEU A 317 1.48 12.28 10.78
C LEU A 317 2.65 11.35 11.09
N TYR A 318 2.96 11.16 12.36
CA TYR A 318 4.04 10.28 12.83
C TYR A 318 3.47 9.25 13.80
N THR A 319 3.93 8.00 13.64
CA THR A 319 3.56 6.86 14.49
C THR A 319 4.79 6.31 15.20
N GLU A 320 4.62 5.52 16.26
CA GLU A 320 5.74 4.84 16.95
C GLU A 320 6.55 3.96 15.99
N SER A 321 5.88 3.29 15.04
CA SER A 321 6.53 2.48 14.01
C SER A 321 7.42 3.31 13.09
N ASP A 322 7.05 4.57 12.81
CA ASP A 322 7.87 5.46 11.98
C ASP A 322 9.25 5.73 12.62
N ALA A 323 9.34 5.81 13.96
CA ALA A 323 10.62 6.06 14.64
C ALA A 323 11.66 4.95 14.38
N ILE A 324 11.21 3.70 14.32
CA ILE A 324 12.10 2.56 14.02
C ILE A 324 12.42 2.53 12.53
N ARG A 325 11.40 2.65 11.67
CA ARG A 325 11.57 2.65 10.22
C ARG A 325 12.49 3.77 9.74
N GLU A 326 12.38 4.97 10.32
CA GLU A 326 13.23 6.10 9.96
C GLU A 326 14.70 5.93 10.38
N SER A 327 14.99 5.03 11.33
CA SER A 327 16.36 4.69 11.73
C SER A 327 16.94 3.47 11.00
N SER A 328 16.11 2.74 10.25
CA SER A 328 16.49 1.50 9.56
C SER A 328 16.74 1.76 8.07
N ASP A 329 17.58 0.92 7.47
CA ASP A 329 17.81 0.93 6.03
C ASP A 329 16.69 0.17 5.32
N ILE A 330 16.11 0.79 4.28
CA ILE A 330 15.00 0.28 3.48
C ILE A 330 15.46 0.25 2.03
N VAL A 331 16.29 -0.74 1.72
CA VAL A 331 16.93 -0.90 0.41
C VAL A 331 16.54 -2.27 -0.13
N SER A 332 16.39 -2.38 -1.46
CA SER A 332 16.08 -3.66 -2.10
C SER A 332 17.17 -4.70 -1.85
N SER A 333 16.75 -5.95 -1.66
CA SER A 333 17.65 -7.08 -1.47
C SER A 333 18.57 -7.33 -2.66
N SER A 334 18.19 -6.90 -3.86
CA SER A 334 19.04 -7.00 -5.06
C SER A 334 20.34 -6.21 -4.95
N LEU A 335 20.41 -5.23 -4.05
CA LEU A 335 21.62 -4.44 -3.75
C LEU A 335 22.32 -4.90 -2.46
N ALA A 336 21.71 -5.80 -1.67
CA ALA A 336 22.33 -6.35 -0.48
C ALA A 336 23.39 -7.40 -0.89
N THR A 337 24.65 -7.17 -0.54
CA THR A 337 25.81 -7.98 -0.93
C THR A 337 25.88 -9.35 -0.22
N ASP A 338 24.96 -9.66 0.69
CA ASP A 338 25.00 -10.86 1.51
C ASP A 338 24.21 -12.00 0.84
N GLY A 339 24.88 -12.71 -0.06
CA GLY A 339 24.45 -13.77 -0.97
C GLY A 339 23.68 -15.00 -0.45
N ASN A 340 22.73 -14.83 0.47
CA ASN A 340 22.00 -15.96 1.09
C ASN A 340 20.46 -15.87 0.87
N TRP A 341 20.01 -15.53 -0.35
CA TRP A 341 18.58 -15.46 -0.67
C TRP A 341 18.12 -16.70 -1.44
N HIS A 342 17.26 -17.51 -0.83
CA HIS A 342 16.71 -18.75 -1.38
C HIS A 342 15.47 -18.55 -2.29
N GLU A 343 14.96 -17.31 -2.46
CA GLU A 343 13.86 -17.00 -3.37
C GLU A 343 14.35 -16.07 -4.48
N SER A 344 14.00 -16.39 -5.72
CA SER A 344 14.19 -15.47 -6.86
C SER A 344 13.20 -14.30 -6.71
N ILE A 345 13.68 -13.18 -6.13
CA ILE A 345 12.89 -11.97 -5.97
C ILE A 345 13.00 -11.18 -7.27
N GLY A 346 11.84 -10.92 -7.89
CA GLY A 346 11.76 -10.09 -9.08
C GLY A 346 11.89 -8.59 -8.76
N THR A 347 12.22 -7.83 -9.77
CA THR A 347 12.38 -6.37 -9.72
C THR A 347 11.58 -5.69 -10.83
N PHE A 348 11.71 -4.36 -10.99
CA PHE A 348 11.12 -3.64 -12.12
C PHE A 348 11.64 -4.11 -13.49
N ASP A 349 12.89 -4.56 -13.55
CA ASP A 349 13.52 -5.01 -14.81
C ASP A 349 12.82 -6.26 -15.35
N ASP A 350 12.38 -7.17 -14.48
CA ASP A 350 11.62 -8.37 -14.87
C ASP A 350 10.24 -8.06 -15.44
N LEU A 351 9.74 -6.85 -15.19
CA LEU A 351 8.45 -6.34 -15.68
C LEU A 351 8.61 -5.35 -16.84
N ASP A 352 9.83 -5.17 -17.35
CA ASP A 352 10.18 -4.20 -18.41
C ASP A 352 9.72 -2.76 -18.08
N ILE A 353 9.95 -2.34 -16.83
CA ILE A 353 9.58 -1.01 -16.34
C ILE A 353 10.83 -0.30 -15.84
N ARG A 354 11.05 0.91 -16.36
CA ARG A 354 12.09 1.81 -15.84
C ARG A 354 11.47 2.74 -14.80
N PRO A 355 11.91 2.66 -13.53
CA PRO A 355 11.37 3.51 -12.47
C PRO A 355 11.85 4.95 -12.60
N HIS A 356 10.99 5.91 -12.25
CA HIS A 356 11.28 7.33 -12.25
C HIS A 356 12.14 7.73 -11.04
N ASP A 357 13.10 8.66 -11.27
CA ASP A 357 13.92 9.21 -10.18
C ASP A 357 13.18 10.34 -9.45
N LEU A 358 13.25 10.32 -8.12
CA LEU A 358 12.68 11.35 -7.25
C LEU A 358 13.28 12.74 -7.50
N LEU A 359 14.58 12.82 -7.78
CA LEU A 359 15.28 14.10 -7.95
C LEU A 359 14.94 14.83 -9.27
N GLY A 360 14.20 14.17 -10.16
CA GLY A 360 13.72 14.75 -11.42
C GLY A 360 12.64 15.81 -11.24
N ASP A 361 12.23 16.42 -12.36
CA ASP A 361 11.17 17.44 -12.40
C ASP A 361 9.84 16.91 -11.87
N LEU A 362 9.58 15.63 -12.03
CA LEU A 362 8.37 14.97 -11.55
C LEU A 362 8.26 15.08 -10.02
N GLY A 363 9.33 14.74 -9.28
CA GLY A 363 9.38 14.85 -7.83
C GLY A 363 9.22 16.29 -7.33
N ARG A 364 9.82 17.27 -8.03
CA ARG A 364 9.65 18.69 -7.73
C ARG A 364 8.21 19.17 -7.95
N ASN A 365 7.53 18.64 -8.95
CA ASN A 365 6.15 19.02 -9.28
C ASN A 365 5.14 18.47 -8.27
N THR A 366 5.36 17.30 -7.68
CA THR A 366 4.49 16.75 -6.63
C THR A 366 4.40 17.64 -5.38
N LEU A 367 5.47 18.42 -5.11
CA LEU A 367 5.57 19.32 -3.96
C LEU A 367 5.17 20.77 -4.27
N ARG A 368 4.70 21.06 -5.48
CA ARG A 368 4.39 22.42 -5.93
C ARG A 368 3.41 23.17 -5.00
N GLN A 369 2.43 22.46 -4.47
CA GLN A 369 1.43 23.01 -3.54
C GLN A 369 2.02 23.55 -2.21
N TYR A 370 3.19 23.06 -1.80
CA TYR A 370 3.86 23.47 -0.56
C TYR A 370 4.86 24.62 -0.74
N ARG A 371 5.07 25.10 -1.97
CA ARG A 371 6.04 26.16 -2.24
C ARG A 371 5.70 27.43 -1.49
N LYS A 372 6.72 28.10 -0.94
CA LYS A 372 6.59 29.41 -0.31
C LYS A 372 6.09 30.42 -1.34
N GLY A 373 4.95 31.09 -1.07
CA GLY A 373 4.28 31.97 -2.04
C GLY A 373 3.28 31.29 -2.98
N GLY A 374 3.09 29.98 -2.88
CA GLY A 374 2.03 29.25 -3.56
C GLY A 374 0.64 29.48 -2.93
N ASP A 375 -0.40 29.19 -3.69
CA ASP A 375 -1.77 29.28 -3.22
C ASP A 375 -2.00 28.29 -2.06
N ARG A 376 -2.34 28.80 -0.89
CA ARG A 376 -2.57 28.01 0.32
C ARG A 376 -3.97 27.40 0.39
N SER A 377 -4.86 27.72 -0.55
CA SER A 377 -6.24 27.24 -0.53
C SER A 377 -6.37 25.72 -0.72
N SER A 378 -5.35 25.07 -1.29
CA SER A 378 -5.34 23.63 -1.52
C SER A 378 -4.77 22.78 -0.38
N LEU A 379 -4.27 23.39 0.71
CA LEU A 379 -3.60 22.69 1.82
C LEU A 379 -4.58 22.01 2.80
N PHE A 380 -5.88 22.22 2.65
CA PHE A 380 -6.89 21.73 3.60
C PHE A 380 -7.58 20.41 3.19
N PHE A 381 -7.18 19.81 2.08
CA PHE A 381 -7.79 18.58 1.57
C PHE A 381 -6.78 17.42 1.48
N VAL A 382 -6.24 17.02 2.63
CA VAL A 382 -5.59 15.72 2.78
C VAL A 382 -6.38 15.00 3.87
N ASP A 383 -7.52 14.41 3.48
CA ASP A 383 -8.30 13.46 4.27
C ASP A 383 -7.65 12.06 4.26
#